data_51d4510dda64896ee914dab1df82d290
#
_entry.id   51d4510dda64896ee914dab1df82d290
#
_cell.length_a   1.000
_cell.length_b   1.000
_cell.length_c   1.000
_cell.angle_alpha   90.00
_cell.angle_beta   90.00
_cell.angle_gamma   90.00
#
_symmetry.space_group_name_H-M   'P 1'
#
loop_
_entity.id
_entity.type
_entity.pdbx_description
1 polymer ?
#
loop_
_entity_poly.entity_id
_entity_poly.type
_entity_poly.pdbx_seq_one_letter_code
_entity_poly.pdbx_strand_id
1 'polypeptide(L)'
;MTKNTNYHYSIIIPHKNTPRLLERCLCSIPTWDEIQIIIIDDNSNSESVDFSHFPGNGRKNTEILFTKEGKGAGYARNIGLSHARGKWIIFADADDFFTADCFTILNEYMDSPHEVIYFNVRFVMSDNPSQESRRGTYYTLSLIHISEPT
;
A
#
# COMPACT_ATOMS: atom_id res chain seq x y z
N MET A 1 26.86 -4.51 -5.52
CA MET A 1 25.97 -5.61 -5.92
C MET A 1 24.55 -5.09 -5.91
N THR A 2 23.98 -4.84 -7.07
CA THR A 2 22.55 -4.57 -7.20
C THR A 2 21.83 -5.87 -6.83
N LYS A 3 21.15 -5.89 -5.68
CA LYS A 3 20.18 -6.95 -5.37
C LYS A 3 19.10 -6.86 -6.44
N ASN A 4 19.09 -7.82 -7.35
CA ASN A 4 18.01 -8.01 -8.30
C ASN A 4 16.82 -8.54 -7.49
N THR A 5 16.14 -7.65 -6.78
CA THR A 5 14.95 -7.99 -5.99
C THR A 5 13.79 -8.07 -6.97
N ASN A 6 13.40 -9.28 -7.27
CA ASN A 6 12.28 -9.57 -8.16
C ASN A 6 10.98 -9.45 -7.35
N TYR A 7 10.49 -8.20 -7.14
CA TYR A 7 9.26 -7.99 -6.42
C TYR A 7 8.05 -8.42 -7.26
N HIS A 8 7.15 -9.16 -6.64
CA HIS A 8 5.85 -9.46 -7.22
C HIS A 8 4.91 -8.26 -7.12
N TYR A 9 4.94 -7.59 -5.96
CA TYR A 9 4.06 -6.48 -5.66
C TYR A 9 4.84 -5.25 -5.23
N SER A 10 4.39 -4.07 -5.70
CA SER A 10 4.72 -2.78 -5.08
C SER A 10 3.44 -2.19 -4.51
N ILE A 11 3.40 -2.03 -3.19
CA ILE A 11 2.27 -1.43 -2.49
C ILE A 11 2.58 0.04 -2.26
N ILE A 12 1.78 0.93 -2.81
CA ILE A 12 1.94 2.37 -2.72
C ILE A 12 0.92 2.91 -1.73
N ILE A 13 1.40 3.55 -0.67
CA ILE A 13 0.57 4.03 0.45
C ILE A 13 0.79 5.52 0.65
N PRO A 14 -0.13 6.38 0.15
CA PRO A 14 -0.15 7.79 0.55
C PRO A 14 -0.52 7.91 2.02
N HIS A 15 0.15 8.80 2.73
CA HIS A 15 -0.08 9.05 4.14
C HIS A 15 -0.12 10.54 4.44
N LYS A 16 -0.99 10.95 5.35
CA LYS A 16 -0.97 12.28 5.95
C LYS A 16 -1.63 12.28 7.33
N ASN A 17 -0.88 12.67 8.35
CA ASN A 17 -1.36 12.91 9.72
C ASN A 17 -2.10 11.75 10.41
N THR A 18 -1.95 10.50 9.94
CA THR A 18 -2.66 9.33 10.47
C THR A 18 -1.73 8.15 10.80
N PRO A 19 -0.71 8.34 11.67
CA PRO A 19 0.33 7.34 11.89
C PRO A 19 -0.20 6.04 12.47
N ARG A 20 -1.23 6.08 13.33
CA ARG A 20 -1.83 4.86 13.91
C ARG A 20 -2.56 4.01 12.87
N LEU A 21 -3.24 4.66 11.93
CA LEU A 21 -3.91 3.97 10.83
C LEU A 21 -2.88 3.38 9.85
N LEU A 22 -1.83 4.13 9.54
CA LEU A 22 -0.73 3.63 8.73
C LEU A 22 -0.07 2.40 9.38
N GLU A 23 0.17 2.42 10.70
CA GLU A 23 0.69 1.26 11.41
C GLU A 23 -0.21 0.04 11.27
N ARG A 24 -1.53 0.22 11.42
CA ARG A 24 -2.52 -0.86 11.22
C ARG A 24 -2.47 -1.40 9.79
N CYS A 25 -2.39 -0.54 8.79
CA CYS A 25 -2.25 -0.93 7.39
C CYS A 25 -0.99 -1.78 7.19
N LEU A 26 0.15 -1.32 7.68
CA LEU A 26 1.44 -2.02 7.57
C LEU A 26 1.43 -3.39 8.27
N CYS A 27 0.80 -3.49 9.45
CA CYS A 27 0.67 -4.75 10.18
C CYS A 27 -0.16 -5.79 9.42
N SER A 28 -1.04 -5.36 8.51
CA SER A 28 -1.84 -6.27 7.67
C SER A 28 -1.11 -6.77 6.43
N ILE A 29 0.06 -6.24 6.11
CA ILE A 29 0.88 -6.64 4.97
C ILE A 29 1.91 -7.69 5.43
N PRO A 30 1.98 -8.87 4.78
CA PRO A 30 2.98 -9.87 5.14
C PRO A 30 4.41 -9.37 4.88
N THR A 31 5.37 -9.93 5.64
CA THR A 31 6.80 -9.58 5.53
C THR A 31 7.52 -10.45 4.49
N TRP A 32 6.89 -10.68 3.36
CA TRP A 32 7.48 -11.48 2.28
C TRP A 32 8.53 -10.69 1.48
N ASP A 33 9.54 -11.40 1.01
CA ASP A 33 10.65 -10.78 0.24
C ASP A 33 10.19 -10.22 -1.11
N GLU A 34 9.10 -10.74 -1.63
CA GLU A 34 8.51 -10.37 -2.92
C GLU A 34 7.62 -9.12 -2.84
N ILE A 35 7.42 -8.55 -1.66
CA ILE A 35 6.61 -7.35 -1.47
C ILE A 35 7.50 -6.13 -1.22
N GLN A 36 7.38 -5.15 -2.09
CA GLN A 36 7.90 -3.80 -1.88
C GLN A 36 6.81 -2.90 -1.31
N ILE A 37 7.12 -2.13 -0.29
CA ILE A 37 6.22 -1.12 0.28
C ILE A 37 6.82 0.26 0.04
N ILE A 38 6.02 1.18 -0.48
CA ILE A 38 6.42 2.57 -0.73
C ILE A 38 5.40 3.46 -0.04
N ILE A 39 5.85 4.12 1.03
CA ILE A 39 5.03 5.05 1.80
C ILE A 39 5.42 6.46 1.38
N ILE A 40 4.44 7.28 1.04
CA ILE A 40 4.65 8.68 0.68
C ILE A 40 3.91 9.55 1.68
N ASP A 41 4.67 10.20 2.56
CA ASP A 41 4.13 11.16 3.50
C ASP A 41 3.92 12.51 2.81
N ASP A 42 2.66 12.91 2.66
CA ASP A 42 2.26 14.13 1.97
C ASP A 42 2.30 15.35 2.89
N ASN A 43 3.48 15.64 3.42
CA ASN A 43 3.74 16.77 4.30
C ASN A 43 2.89 16.76 5.58
N SER A 44 2.99 15.68 6.35
CA SER A 44 2.40 15.60 7.70
C SER A 44 3.05 16.61 8.64
N ASN A 45 2.30 17.07 9.63
CA ASN A 45 2.80 17.97 10.66
C ASN A 45 3.38 17.20 11.88
N SER A 46 4.30 17.85 12.61
CA SER A 46 4.97 17.27 13.77
C SER A 46 4.08 17.14 15.02
N GLU A 47 2.91 17.75 15.02
CA GLU A 47 1.93 17.59 16.10
C GLU A 47 1.17 16.26 15.97
N SER A 48 1.02 15.77 14.74
CA SER A 48 0.30 14.53 14.43
C SER A 48 1.22 13.33 14.25
N VAL A 49 2.48 13.55 13.89
CA VAL A 49 3.43 12.50 13.51
C VAL A 49 4.74 12.66 14.26
N ASP A 50 5.16 11.59 14.94
CA ASP A 50 6.53 11.49 15.45
C ASP A 50 7.44 10.96 14.34
N PHE A 51 8.19 11.86 13.71
CA PHE A 51 9.10 11.51 12.62
C PHE A 51 10.30 10.68 13.06
N SER A 52 10.64 10.67 14.34
CA SER A 52 11.72 9.81 14.89
C SER A 52 11.27 8.35 15.02
N HIS A 53 9.97 8.11 15.09
CA HIS A 53 9.34 6.77 15.16
C HIS A 53 8.26 6.61 14.09
N PHE A 54 8.57 7.00 12.87
CA PHE A 54 7.63 6.94 11.76
C PHE A 54 7.25 5.49 11.45
N PRO A 55 5.95 5.17 11.25
CA PRO A 55 5.51 3.81 10.92
C PRO A 55 6.21 3.25 9.67
N GLY A 56 6.68 2.03 9.75
CA GLY A 56 7.44 1.38 8.68
C GLY A 56 8.93 1.63 8.71
N ASN A 57 9.43 2.51 9.59
CA ASN A 57 10.87 2.74 9.73
C ASN A 57 11.59 1.46 10.17
N GLY A 58 12.65 1.09 9.45
CA GLY A 58 13.38 -0.15 9.69
C GLY A 58 12.71 -1.44 9.19
N ARG A 59 11.51 -1.34 8.60
CA ARG A 59 10.84 -2.49 7.98
C ARG A 59 11.52 -2.88 6.67
N LYS A 60 11.76 -4.18 6.49
CA LYS A 60 12.37 -4.73 5.27
C LYS A 60 11.56 -4.38 4.02
N ASN A 61 12.24 -4.11 2.91
CA ASN A 61 11.65 -3.79 1.62
C ASN A 61 10.67 -2.60 1.64
N THR A 62 10.85 -1.71 2.60
CA THR A 62 10.00 -0.53 2.80
C THR A 62 10.81 0.74 2.57
N GLU A 63 10.30 1.60 1.70
CA GLU A 63 10.82 2.92 1.42
C GLU A 63 9.83 3.98 1.91
N ILE A 64 10.32 4.99 2.60
CA ILE A 64 9.50 6.10 3.10
C ILE A 64 10.00 7.39 2.45
N LEU A 65 9.10 8.07 1.74
CA LEU A 65 9.37 9.31 1.05
C LEU A 65 8.56 10.43 1.70
N PHE A 66 9.23 11.54 1.99
CA PHE A 66 8.61 12.72 2.58
C PHE A 66 8.52 13.82 1.53
N THR A 67 7.31 14.30 1.24
CA THR A 67 7.14 15.47 0.37
C THR A 67 7.23 16.74 1.21
N LYS A 68 7.72 17.82 0.61
CA LYS A 68 7.76 19.15 1.24
C LYS A 68 6.50 19.97 0.97
N GLU A 69 5.64 19.49 0.11
CA GLU A 69 4.45 20.16 -0.34
C GLU A 69 3.26 19.20 -0.25
N GLY A 70 2.22 19.59 0.47
CA GLY A 70 0.99 18.81 0.56
C GLY A 70 0.16 18.96 -0.70
N LYS A 71 0.37 18.10 -1.70
CA LYS A 71 -0.32 18.12 -3.01
C LYS A 71 -1.41 17.06 -3.15
N GLY A 72 -1.67 16.29 -2.09
CA GLY A 72 -2.73 15.30 -2.05
C GLY A 72 -2.31 13.90 -2.49
N ALA A 73 -3.24 12.95 -2.29
CA ALA A 73 -2.99 11.53 -2.49
C ALA A 73 -2.63 11.16 -3.94
N GLY A 74 -3.20 11.84 -4.93
CA GLY A 74 -2.89 11.60 -6.34
C GLY A 74 -1.42 11.91 -6.67
N TYR A 75 -0.91 13.04 -6.19
CA TYR A 75 0.50 13.41 -6.33
C TYR A 75 1.42 12.41 -5.61
N ALA A 76 1.06 12.03 -4.40
CA ALA A 76 1.81 11.03 -3.64
C ALA A 76 1.85 9.67 -4.36
N ARG A 77 0.74 9.22 -4.93
CA ARG A 77 0.70 7.97 -5.73
C ARG A 77 1.62 8.05 -6.96
N ASN A 78 1.67 9.19 -7.65
CA ASN A 78 2.57 9.38 -8.78
C ASN A 78 4.05 9.28 -8.39
N ILE A 79 4.42 9.83 -7.23
CA ILE A 79 5.77 9.64 -6.68
C ILE A 79 6.03 8.16 -6.42
N GLY A 80 5.10 7.47 -5.76
CA GLY A 80 5.21 6.04 -5.48
C GLY A 80 5.38 5.20 -6.75
N LEU A 81 4.65 5.51 -7.80
CA LEU A 81 4.77 4.84 -9.10
C LEU A 81 6.18 4.95 -9.69
N SER A 82 6.86 6.09 -9.53
CA SER A 82 8.23 6.25 -10.03
C SER A 82 9.27 5.42 -9.27
N HIS A 83 8.93 4.93 -8.08
CA HIS A 83 9.78 4.07 -7.23
C HIS A 83 9.39 2.58 -7.29
N ALA A 84 8.24 2.27 -7.89
CA ALA A 84 7.73 0.91 -7.93
C ALA A 84 8.58 0.01 -8.85
N ARG A 85 8.89 -1.21 -8.35
CA ARG A 85 9.68 -2.21 -9.06
C ARG A 85 8.99 -3.57 -9.13
N GLY A 86 7.80 -3.69 -8.56
CA GLY A 86 7.01 -4.91 -8.59
C GLY A 86 6.35 -5.16 -9.93
N LYS A 87 6.10 -6.42 -10.23
CA LYS A 87 5.32 -6.84 -11.41
C LYS A 87 3.90 -6.27 -11.36
N TRP A 88 3.32 -6.19 -10.17
CA TRP A 88 1.99 -5.64 -9.91
C TRP A 88 2.06 -4.45 -8.97
N ILE A 89 1.23 -3.44 -9.23
CA ILE A 89 1.05 -2.29 -8.35
C ILE A 89 -0.25 -2.46 -7.57
N ILE A 90 -0.17 -2.22 -6.26
CA ILE A 90 -1.32 -2.14 -5.38
C ILE A 90 -1.36 -0.74 -4.79
N PHE A 91 -2.46 -0.01 -5.01
CA PHE A 91 -2.72 1.22 -4.27
C PHE A 91 -3.49 0.88 -3.00
N ALA A 92 -2.96 1.29 -1.87
CA ALA A 92 -3.63 1.15 -0.57
C ALA A 92 -3.67 2.52 0.11
N ASP A 93 -4.79 2.85 0.72
CA ASP A 93 -4.89 4.03 1.55
C ASP A 93 -4.43 3.72 2.99
N ALA A 94 -3.82 4.69 3.67
CA ALA A 94 -3.24 4.48 5.00
C ALA A 94 -4.28 4.09 6.06
N ASP A 95 -5.54 4.41 5.85
CA ASP A 95 -6.67 4.05 6.72
C ASP A 95 -7.32 2.69 6.39
N ASP A 96 -6.84 2.02 5.35
CA ASP A 96 -7.26 0.67 4.97
C ASP A 96 -6.36 -0.41 5.60
N PHE A 97 -6.79 -1.65 5.51
CA PHE A 97 -5.99 -2.83 5.86
C PHE A 97 -6.40 -4.04 5.02
N PHE A 98 -5.47 -4.97 4.86
CA PHE A 98 -5.68 -6.19 4.09
C PHE A 98 -6.21 -7.30 4.97
N THR A 99 -7.10 -8.15 4.42
CA THR A 99 -7.53 -9.38 5.10
C THR A 99 -6.38 -10.40 5.13
N ALA A 100 -6.44 -11.35 6.08
CA ALA A 100 -5.38 -12.33 6.29
C ALA A 100 -5.10 -13.22 5.07
N ASP A 101 -6.09 -13.45 4.22
CA ASP A 101 -6.02 -14.29 3.01
C ASP A 101 -5.74 -13.49 1.72
N CYS A 102 -5.72 -12.16 1.80
CA CYS A 102 -5.62 -11.29 0.63
C CYS A 102 -4.42 -11.65 -0.26
N PHE A 103 -3.22 -11.71 0.29
CA PHE A 103 -2.01 -11.97 -0.49
C PHE A 103 -1.91 -13.40 -1.01
N THR A 104 -2.51 -14.36 -0.33
CA THR A 104 -2.63 -15.74 -0.84
C THR A 104 -3.52 -15.76 -2.08
N ILE A 105 -4.64 -15.04 -2.06
CA ILE A 105 -5.54 -14.90 -3.19
C ILE A 105 -4.86 -14.13 -4.33
N LEU A 106 -4.14 -13.04 -4.04
CA LEU A 106 -3.40 -12.27 -5.04
C LEU A 106 -2.39 -13.13 -5.80
N ASN A 107 -1.71 -14.05 -5.12
CA ASN A 107 -0.75 -14.93 -5.74
C ASN A 107 -1.36 -15.86 -6.81
N GLU A 108 -2.63 -16.18 -6.72
CA GLU A 108 -3.34 -16.96 -7.74
C GLU A 108 -3.44 -16.21 -9.08
N TYR A 109 -3.36 -14.88 -9.04
CA TYR A 109 -3.45 -14.00 -10.22
C TYR A 109 -2.09 -13.48 -10.70
N MET A 110 -0.99 -13.93 -10.11
CA MET A 110 0.36 -13.44 -10.41
C MET A 110 0.70 -13.49 -11.91
N ASP A 111 0.30 -14.55 -12.57
CA ASP A 111 0.56 -14.77 -14.01
C ASP A 111 -0.70 -14.53 -14.86
N SER A 112 -1.65 -13.77 -14.33
CA SER A 112 -2.85 -13.39 -15.08
C SER A 112 -2.49 -12.59 -16.34
N PRO A 113 -3.17 -12.84 -17.47
CA PRO A 113 -3.01 -12.05 -18.69
C PRO A 113 -3.67 -10.67 -18.63
N HIS A 114 -4.44 -10.39 -17.56
CA HIS A 114 -5.13 -9.12 -17.41
C HIS A 114 -4.17 -8.01 -16.95
N GLU A 115 -4.38 -6.80 -17.43
CA GLU A 115 -3.60 -5.62 -17.02
C GLU A 115 -4.11 -5.01 -15.73
N VAL A 116 -5.39 -5.17 -15.43
CA VAL A 116 -6.05 -4.65 -14.22
C VAL A 116 -6.92 -5.73 -13.61
N ILE A 117 -6.82 -5.89 -12.31
CA ILE A 117 -7.63 -6.83 -11.53
C ILE A 117 -8.26 -6.06 -10.37
N TYR A 118 -9.58 -6.17 -10.22
CA TYR A 118 -10.33 -5.53 -9.13
C TYR A 118 -10.68 -6.55 -8.06
N PHE A 119 -10.56 -6.14 -6.81
CA PHE A 119 -10.94 -6.93 -5.64
C PHE A 119 -12.08 -6.28 -4.89
N ASN A 120 -12.85 -7.10 -4.19
CA ASN A 120 -13.90 -6.63 -3.30
C ASN A 120 -13.30 -5.96 -2.06
N VAL A 121 -13.92 -4.87 -1.63
CA VAL A 121 -13.59 -4.15 -0.42
C VAL A 121 -14.74 -4.29 0.57
N ARG A 122 -14.41 -4.55 1.83
CA ARG A 122 -15.37 -4.56 2.94
C ARG A 122 -15.20 -3.28 3.76
N PHE A 123 -16.31 -2.67 4.15
CA PHE A 123 -16.29 -1.54 5.05
C PHE A 123 -16.42 -2.02 6.50
N VAL A 124 -15.53 -1.54 7.36
CA VAL A 124 -15.61 -1.74 8.80
C VAL A 124 -15.92 -0.41 9.49
N MET A 125 -16.90 -0.42 10.39
CA MET A 125 -17.40 0.79 11.06
C MET A 125 -16.59 1.18 12.30
N SER A 126 -15.62 0.35 12.70
CA SER A 126 -14.80 0.58 13.88
C SER A 126 -13.40 0.00 13.70
N ASP A 127 -12.49 0.32 14.63
CA ASP A 127 -11.16 -0.29 14.68
C ASP A 127 -11.20 -1.81 14.96
N ASN A 128 -12.40 -2.36 15.18
CA ASN A 128 -12.60 -3.79 15.38
C ASN A 128 -12.92 -4.48 14.04
N PRO A 129 -12.00 -5.31 13.49
CA PRO A 129 -12.18 -5.99 12.20
C PRO A 129 -13.38 -6.95 12.15
N SER A 130 -13.93 -7.35 13.31
CA SER A 130 -15.10 -8.23 13.39
C SER A 130 -16.45 -7.52 13.26
N GLN A 131 -16.47 -6.18 13.26
CA GLN A 131 -17.70 -5.40 13.03
C GLN A 131 -17.78 -4.95 11.58
N GLU A 132 -18.38 -5.78 10.74
CA GLU A 132 -18.65 -5.45 9.34
C GLU A 132 -19.81 -4.47 9.22
N SER A 133 -19.64 -3.43 8.40
CA SER A 133 -20.76 -2.60 7.96
C SER A 133 -21.63 -3.38 6.97
N ARG A 134 -22.93 -3.39 7.21
CA ARG A 134 -23.90 -4.07 6.33
C ARG A 134 -24.18 -3.34 5.00
N ARG A 135 -23.43 -2.29 4.67
CA ARG A 135 -23.66 -1.48 3.45
C ARG A 135 -22.65 -1.82 2.36
N GLY A 136 -23.12 -2.59 1.39
CA GLY A 136 -22.63 -2.63 0.01
C GLY A 136 -21.19 -3.14 -0.20
N THR A 137 -21.01 -3.94 -1.21
CA THR A 137 -19.71 -4.31 -1.73
C THR A 137 -19.29 -3.24 -2.75
N TYR A 138 -18.20 -2.51 -2.48
CA TYR A 138 -17.62 -1.58 -3.44
C TYR A 138 -16.27 -2.12 -3.90
N TYR A 139 -15.94 -1.92 -5.17
CA TYR A 139 -14.69 -2.35 -5.78
C TYR A 139 -13.72 -1.18 -5.77
N THR A 140 -12.68 -1.22 -4.96
CA THR A 140 -11.68 -0.13 -4.90
C THR A 140 -10.23 -0.58 -4.81
N LEU A 141 -9.94 -1.85 -4.62
CA LEU A 141 -8.56 -2.30 -4.75
C LEU A 141 -8.31 -2.71 -6.21
N SER A 142 -7.44 -1.99 -6.90
CA SER A 142 -7.00 -2.35 -8.24
C SER A 142 -5.56 -2.79 -8.23
N LEU A 143 -5.30 -3.95 -8.83
CA LEU A 143 -3.96 -4.36 -9.24
C LEU A 143 -3.73 -3.87 -10.66
N ILE A 144 -2.67 -3.11 -10.85
CA ILE A 144 -2.26 -2.63 -12.16
C ILE A 144 -0.97 -3.35 -12.53
N HIS A 145 -1.02 -4.12 -13.61
CA HIS A 145 0.18 -4.74 -14.19
C HIS A 145 0.96 -3.68 -14.95
N ILE A 146 2.24 -3.51 -14.58
CA ILE A 146 3.15 -2.70 -15.39
C ILE A 146 3.78 -3.66 -16.41
N SER A 147 3.29 -3.62 -17.65
CA SER A 147 4.02 -4.21 -18.75
C SER A 147 5.28 -3.39 -18.99
N GLU A 148 6.42 -4.06 -19.16
CA GLU A 148 7.61 -3.36 -19.62
C GLU A 148 7.31 -2.66 -20.95
N PRO A 149 7.76 -1.42 -21.12
CA PRO A 149 7.62 -0.74 -22.40
C PRO A 149 8.35 -1.56 -23.48
N THR A 150 7.59 -2.02 -24.40
CA THR A 150 8.12 -2.68 -25.61
C THR A 150 8.89 -1.66 -26.46
#